data_44f0e31b47bf63aca37d28f9ed90f475
#
_entry.id   44f0e31b47bf63aca37d28f9ed90f475
#
_cell.length_a   1.000
_cell.length_b   1.000
_cell.length_c   1.000
_cell.angle_alpha   90.00
_cell.angle_beta   90.00
_cell.angle_gamma   90.00
#
_symmetry.space_group_name_H-M   'P 1'
#
loop_
_entity.id
_entity.type
_entity.pdbx_description
1 polymer ?
#
loop_
_entity_poly.entity_id
_entity_poly.type
_entity_poly.pdbx_seq_one_letter_code
_entity_poly.pdbx_strand_id
1 'polypeptide(L)'
;FLPLTMAMAAAYRLARFNVEAAAGQHTSGFSGMPAPAGAMWWIGILLVGAQYEMHGSWGLYGLGGVFTMLVAVFIGSTLIPWWMVSRRPMLDLKGWGKNPAFDRRRAVFLAGITTVGLVSAFFGRALGLGMLVGLLLYALGGAYIQKTNR
;
A
#
# COMPACT_ATOMS: atom_id res chain seq x y z
N PHE A 1 0.50 -9.38 -18.28
CA PHE A 1 1.43 -8.24 -18.44
C PHE A 1 1.25 -7.16 -17.35
N LEU A 2 0.08 -7.01 -16.74
CA LEU A 2 -0.20 -5.94 -15.75
C LEU A 2 0.74 -5.96 -14.50
N PRO A 3 1.10 -7.11 -13.89
CA PRO A 3 2.05 -7.14 -12.78
C PRO A 3 3.48 -6.73 -13.17
N LEU A 4 3.84 -6.78 -14.46
CA LEU A 4 5.17 -6.38 -14.92
C LEU A 4 5.46 -4.89 -14.71
N THR A 5 4.44 -4.03 -14.78
CA THR A 5 4.59 -2.59 -14.52
C THR A 5 5.14 -2.34 -13.11
N MET A 6 4.72 -3.16 -12.17
CA MET A 6 5.20 -3.09 -10.78
C MET A 6 6.63 -3.60 -10.64
N ALA A 7 6.98 -4.70 -11.34
CA ALA A 7 8.35 -5.20 -11.35
C ALA A 7 9.31 -4.16 -11.97
N MET A 8 8.90 -3.50 -13.05
CA MET A 8 9.66 -2.41 -13.66
C MET A 8 9.82 -1.21 -12.71
N ALA A 9 8.75 -0.82 -12.00
CA ALA A 9 8.81 0.24 -11.02
C ALA A 9 9.75 -0.09 -9.85
N ALA A 10 9.73 -1.35 -9.38
CA ALA A 10 10.64 -1.82 -8.33
C ALA A 10 12.11 -1.83 -8.81
N ALA A 11 12.38 -2.30 -10.02
CA ALA A 11 13.71 -2.29 -10.63
C ALA A 11 14.24 -0.85 -10.82
N TYR A 12 13.42 0.05 -11.34
CA TYR A 12 13.77 1.46 -11.48
C TYR A 12 14.12 2.10 -10.13
N ARG A 13 13.32 1.80 -9.10
CA ARG A 13 13.56 2.30 -7.75
C ARG A 13 14.88 1.80 -7.17
N LEU A 14 15.19 0.52 -7.37
CA LEU A 14 16.46 -0.07 -6.92
C LEU A 14 17.66 0.59 -7.65
N ALA A 15 17.56 0.77 -8.97
CA ALA A 15 18.57 1.44 -9.75
C ALA A 15 18.81 2.88 -9.26
N ARG A 16 17.72 3.64 -9.03
CA ARG A 16 17.82 5.00 -8.48
C ARG A 16 18.49 5.01 -7.11
N PHE A 17 18.12 4.10 -6.21
CA PHE A 17 18.73 4.00 -4.89
C PHE A 17 20.23 3.73 -4.97
N ASN A 18 20.66 2.83 -5.87
CA ASN A 18 22.08 2.53 -6.07
C ASN A 18 22.87 3.74 -6.59
N VAL A 19 22.28 4.51 -7.52
CA VAL A 19 22.91 5.74 -8.05
C VAL A 19 23.02 6.82 -6.97
N GLU A 20 21.97 7.06 -6.20
CA GLU A 20 21.96 8.03 -5.10
C GLU A 20 22.95 7.63 -3.99
N ALA A 21 23.05 6.34 -3.66
CA ALA A 21 24.02 5.82 -2.70
C ALA A 21 25.46 5.97 -3.18
N ALA A 22 25.73 5.69 -4.46
CA ALA A 22 27.06 5.86 -5.06
C ALA A 22 27.49 7.33 -5.11
N ALA A 23 26.52 8.25 -5.25
CA ALA A 23 26.77 9.70 -5.22
C ALA A 23 26.92 10.28 -3.79
N GLY A 24 26.89 9.43 -2.74
CA GLY A 24 26.97 9.86 -1.34
C GLY A 24 25.76 10.66 -0.85
N GLN A 25 24.69 10.67 -1.62
CA GLN A 25 23.44 11.37 -1.26
C GLN A 25 22.62 10.49 -0.32
N HIS A 26 22.89 10.58 0.98
CA HIS A 26 22.03 9.96 1.99
C HIS A 26 20.73 10.77 2.13
N THR A 27 19.71 10.41 1.37
CA THR A 27 18.38 10.99 1.57
C THR A 27 17.83 10.51 2.91
N SER A 28 17.67 11.43 3.85
CA SER A 28 17.01 11.18 5.13
C SER A 28 15.52 10.95 4.89
N GLY A 29 15.11 9.70 4.76
CA GLY A 29 13.69 9.32 4.66
C GLY A 29 13.36 8.47 3.43
N PHE A 30 12.23 7.79 3.52
CA PHE A 30 11.71 6.95 2.44
C PHE A 30 10.97 7.82 1.41
N SER A 31 11.37 7.73 0.13
CA SER A 31 10.65 8.35 -0.97
C SER A 31 9.93 7.29 -1.80
N GLY A 32 8.63 7.49 -2.05
CA GLY A 32 7.79 6.57 -2.80
C GLY A 32 7.33 5.34 -2.00
N MET A 33 6.30 4.67 -2.50
CA MET A 33 5.70 3.50 -1.85
C MET A 33 6.70 2.33 -1.77
N PRO A 34 6.85 1.66 -0.62
CA PRO A 34 7.73 0.50 -0.48
C PRO A 34 7.32 -0.66 -1.40
N ALA A 35 8.28 -1.36 -2.02
CA ALA A 35 8.00 -2.51 -2.87
C ALA A 35 7.17 -3.61 -2.19
N PRO A 36 7.40 -3.95 -0.90
CA PRO A 36 6.54 -4.90 -0.19
C PRO A 36 5.07 -4.47 -0.13
N ALA A 37 4.78 -3.18 0.05
CA ALA A 37 3.40 -2.68 0.09
C ALA A 37 2.71 -2.83 -1.27
N GLY A 38 3.44 -2.62 -2.37
CA GLY A 38 2.94 -2.90 -3.70
C GLY A 38 2.67 -4.39 -3.94
N ALA A 39 3.55 -5.29 -3.47
CA ALA A 39 3.32 -6.73 -3.53
C ALA A 39 2.07 -7.15 -2.74
N MET A 40 1.87 -6.58 -1.55
CA MET A 40 0.68 -6.81 -0.74
C MET A 40 -0.62 -6.37 -1.44
N TRP A 41 -0.56 -5.37 -2.33
CA TRP A 41 -1.70 -4.99 -3.14
C TRP A 41 -2.19 -6.14 -4.03
N TRP A 42 -1.28 -6.82 -4.72
CA TRP A 42 -1.61 -7.96 -5.57
C TRP A 42 -2.09 -9.17 -4.76
N ILE A 43 -1.52 -9.40 -3.59
CA ILE A 43 -2.01 -10.42 -2.64
C ILE A 43 -3.44 -10.09 -2.21
N GLY A 44 -3.75 -8.81 -1.96
CA GLY A 44 -5.10 -8.36 -1.64
C GLY A 44 -6.11 -8.67 -2.76
N ILE A 45 -5.74 -8.45 -4.03
CA ILE A 45 -6.58 -8.81 -5.19
C ILE A 45 -6.83 -10.30 -5.25
N LEU A 46 -5.78 -11.13 -5.07
CA LEU A 46 -5.92 -12.59 -5.05
C LEU A 46 -6.83 -13.07 -3.92
N LEU A 47 -6.70 -12.47 -2.73
CA LEU A 47 -7.58 -12.77 -1.59
C LEU A 47 -9.03 -12.39 -1.88
N VAL A 48 -9.29 -11.23 -2.50
CA VAL A 48 -10.63 -10.86 -2.92
C VAL A 48 -11.20 -11.92 -3.86
N GLY A 49 -10.45 -12.33 -4.89
CA GLY A 49 -10.88 -13.38 -5.83
C GLY A 49 -11.19 -14.70 -5.13
N ALA A 50 -10.28 -15.19 -4.29
CA ALA A 50 -10.47 -16.41 -3.54
C ALA A 50 -11.70 -16.36 -2.61
N GLN A 51 -11.93 -15.22 -1.96
CA GLN A 51 -13.09 -15.03 -1.08
C GLN A 51 -14.41 -15.03 -1.86
N TYR A 52 -14.44 -14.51 -3.08
CA TYR A 52 -15.61 -14.57 -3.95
C TYR A 52 -15.94 -16.01 -4.34
N GLU A 53 -14.95 -16.83 -4.70
CA GLU A 53 -15.16 -18.23 -5.05
C GLU A 53 -15.63 -19.07 -3.86
N MET A 54 -14.98 -18.93 -2.71
CA MET A 54 -15.28 -19.72 -1.52
C MET A 54 -16.69 -19.49 -0.97
N HIS A 55 -17.26 -18.31 -1.15
CA HIS A 55 -18.55 -17.97 -0.56
C HIS A 55 -19.72 -18.10 -1.54
N GLY A 56 -19.49 -18.51 -2.78
CA GLY A 56 -20.54 -18.78 -3.78
C GLY A 56 -21.50 -17.63 -4.06
N SER A 57 -21.18 -16.43 -3.58
CA SER A 57 -22.09 -15.29 -3.54
C SER A 57 -21.98 -14.39 -4.77
N TRP A 58 -21.98 -15.00 -5.93
CA TRP A 58 -22.09 -14.27 -7.19
C TRP A 58 -23.39 -13.44 -7.30
N GLY A 59 -24.42 -13.75 -6.47
CA GLY A 59 -25.71 -13.12 -6.54
C GLY A 59 -25.72 -11.63 -6.16
N LEU A 60 -25.29 -11.29 -4.94
CA LEU A 60 -25.31 -9.90 -4.45
C LEU A 60 -24.03 -9.14 -4.77
N TYR A 61 -22.93 -9.86 -4.98
CA TYR A 61 -21.60 -9.31 -5.25
C TYR A 61 -21.15 -9.49 -6.71
N GLY A 62 -21.92 -10.16 -7.56
CA GLY A 62 -21.53 -10.55 -8.90
C GLY A 62 -20.93 -9.40 -9.73
N LEU A 63 -21.75 -8.42 -10.11
CA LEU A 63 -21.26 -7.25 -10.87
C LEU A 63 -20.39 -6.34 -10.02
N GLY A 64 -20.73 -6.13 -8.75
CA GLY A 64 -19.95 -5.33 -7.82
C GLY A 64 -18.55 -5.92 -7.56
N GLY A 65 -18.46 -7.23 -7.44
CA GLY A 65 -17.20 -7.95 -7.25
C GLY A 65 -16.28 -7.85 -8.44
N VAL A 66 -16.80 -8.11 -9.64
CA VAL A 66 -16.04 -7.95 -10.89
C VAL A 66 -15.57 -6.51 -11.05
N PHE A 67 -16.45 -5.54 -10.82
CA PHE A 67 -16.07 -4.13 -10.88
C PHE A 67 -14.98 -3.77 -9.88
N THR A 68 -15.09 -4.24 -8.64
CA THR A 68 -14.06 -4.04 -7.61
C THR A 68 -12.71 -4.63 -8.03
N MET A 69 -12.70 -5.83 -8.57
CA MET A 69 -11.49 -6.47 -9.07
C MET A 69 -10.87 -5.70 -10.24
N LEU A 70 -11.68 -5.26 -11.20
CA LEU A 70 -11.21 -4.46 -12.33
C LEU A 70 -10.58 -3.14 -11.86
N VAL A 71 -11.24 -2.44 -10.94
CA VAL A 71 -10.72 -1.20 -10.35
C VAL A 71 -9.42 -1.47 -9.58
N ALA A 72 -9.37 -2.53 -8.77
CA ALA A 72 -8.18 -2.88 -8.01
C ALA A 72 -7.00 -3.25 -8.93
N VAL A 73 -7.24 -4.00 -10.00
CA VAL A 73 -6.23 -4.34 -11.01
C VAL A 73 -5.76 -3.08 -11.75
N PHE A 74 -6.66 -2.19 -12.10
CA PHE A 74 -6.32 -0.90 -12.73
C PHE A 74 -5.43 -0.05 -11.82
N ILE A 75 -5.80 0.09 -10.54
CA ILE A 75 -5.00 0.81 -9.55
C ILE A 75 -3.63 0.12 -9.37
N GLY A 76 -3.59 -1.20 -9.25
CA GLY A 76 -2.36 -1.98 -9.08
C GLY A 76 -1.40 -1.89 -10.26
N SER A 77 -1.92 -1.74 -11.47
CA SER A 77 -1.09 -1.65 -12.67
C SER A 77 -0.66 -0.22 -13.05
N THR A 78 -1.34 0.79 -12.53
CA THR A 78 -1.09 2.21 -12.86
C THR A 78 -0.66 3.05 -11.65
N LEU A 79 -1.54 3.23 -10.67
CA LEU A 79 -1.29 4.13 -9.53
C LEU A 79 -0.22 3.61 -8.58
N ILE A 80 -0.21 2.30 -8.29
CA ILE A 80 0.77 1.72 -7.37
C ILE A 80 2.20 1.83 -7.93
N PRO A 81 2.50 1.42 -9.19
CA PRO A 81 3.80 1.64 -9.79
C PRO A 81 4.20 3.11 -9.86
N TRP A 82 3.25 3.98 -10.21
CA TRP A 82 3.51 5.42 -10.23
C TRP A 82 3.87 5.96 -8.82
N TRP A 83 3.17 5.52 -7.78
CA TRP A 83 3.53 5.88 -6.40
C TRP A 83 4.89 5.34 -5.98
N MET A 84 5.26 4.14 -6.43
CA MET A 84 6.58 3.56 -6.15
C MET A 84 7.72 4.39 -6.74
N VAL A 85 7.54 4.93 -7.95
CA VAL A 85 8.54 5.75 -8.65
C VAL A 85 8.52 7.21 -8.16
N SER A 86 7.40 7.67 -7.59
CA SER A 86 7.25 9.06 -7.15
C SER A 86 8.22 9.42 -6.03
N ARG A 87 8.61 10.71 -5.98
CA ARG A 87 9.44 11.27 -4.91
C ARG A 87 8.63 11.74 -3.70
N ARG A 88 7.38 11.28 -3.56
CA ARG A 88 6.54 11.69 -2.44
C ARG A 88 7.11 11.13 -1.14
N PRO A 89 7.21 11.95 -0.09
CA PRO A 89 7.60 11.47 1.22
C PRO A 89 6.55 10.47 1.72
N MET A 90 6.98 9.27 2.08
CA MET A 90 6.11 8.25 2.68
C MET A 90 6.43 8.11 4.16
N LEU A 91 5.49 7.58 4.92
CA LEU A 91 5.65 7.38 6.33
C LEU A 91 6.88 6.49 6.61
N ASP A 92 7.89 7.06 7.24
CA ASP A 92 9.08 6.33 7.65
C ASP A 92 8.81 5.64 8.98
N LEU A 93 9.01 4.32 9.02
CA LEU A 93 8.88 3.51 10.22
C LEU A 93 10.16 3.51 11.06
N LYS A 94 11.25 4.11 10.56
CA LYS A 94 12.50 4.28 11.29
C LYS A 94 12.47 5.58 12.12
N GLY A 95 13.28 5.61 13.16
CA GLY A 95 13.47 6.84 13.94
C GLY A 95 12.37 7.12 14.97
N TRP A 96 11.81 6.09 15.58
CA TRP A 96 10.96 6.22 16.77
C TRP A 96 11.76 6.85 17.91
N GLY A 97 11.11 7.67 18.72
CA GLY A 97 11.69 8.30 19.90
C GLY A 97 12.29 9.70 19.66
N LYS A 98 12.38 10.17 18.41
CA LYS A 98 12.91 11.51 18.12
C LYS A 98 11.91 12.65 18.34
N ASN A 99 10.63 12.39 18.10
CA ASN A 99 9.55 13.37 18.24
C ASN A 99 8.29 12.68 18.77
N PRO A 100 7.97 12.80 20.08
CA PRO A 100 6.89 12.05 20.70
C PRO A 100 5.51 12.42 20.14
N ALA A 101 5.28 13.66 19.72
CA ALA A 101 4.02 14.09 19.14
C ALA A 101 3.79 13.45 17.74
N PHE A 102 4.85 13.35 16.94
CA PHE A 102 4.83 12.71 15.64
C PHE A 102 4.68 11.19 15.77
N ASP A 103 5.41 10.58 16.69
CA ASP A 103 5.34 9.15 16.95
C ASP A 103 3.95 8.71 17.42
N ARG A 104 3.28 9.53 18.22
CA ARG A 104 1.88 9.29 18.63
C ARG A 104 0.94 9.29 17.42
N ARG A 105 1.08 10.26 16.50
CA ARG A 105 0.27 10.30 15.26
C ARG A 105 0.51 9.09 14.38
N ARG A 106 1.78 8.67 14.24
CA ARG A 106 2.17 7.44 13.52
C ARG A 106 1.55 6.21 14.16
N ALA A 107 1.64 6.07 15.47
CA ALA A 107 1.08 4.95 16.22
C ALA A 107 -0.44 4.85 16.04
N VAL A 108 -1.16 5.97 16.21
CA VAL A 108 -2.61 6.02 16.01
C VAL A 108 -3.00 5.67 14.59
N PHE A 109 -2.26 6.17 13.60
CA PHE A 109 -2.52 5.89 12.19
C PHE A 109 -2.28 4.40 11.85
N LEU A 110 -1.17 3.83 12.31
CA LEU A 110 -0.86 2.41 12.11
C LEU A 110 -1.87 1.51 12.86
N ALA A 111 -2.24 1.87 14.08
CA ALA A 111 -3.27 1.17 14.83
C ALA A 111 -4.62 1.19 14.08
N GLY A 112 -4.99 2.33 13.49
CA GLY A 112 -6.19 2.44 12.66
C GLY A 112 -6.17 1.50 11.46
N ILE A 113 -5.07 1.45 10.71
CA ILE A 113 -4.92 0.52 9.57
C ILE A 113 -4.97 -0.94 10.03
N THR A 114 -4.29 -1.26 11.14
CA THR A 114 -4.30 -2.61 11.71
C THR A 114 -5.71 -2.99 12.16
N THR A 115 -6.45 -2.07 12.77
CA THR A 115 -7.84 -2.29 13.17
C THR A 115 -8.73 -2.59 11.96
N VAL A 116 -8.59 -1.83 10.87
CA VAL A 116 -9.32 -2.11 9.61
C VAL A 116 -9.01 -3.52 9.11
N GLY A 117 -7.75 -3.93 9.12
CA GLY A 117 -7.33 -5.29 8.74
C GLY A 117 -7.93 -6.36 9.65
N LEU A 118 -7.88 -6.19 10.97
CA LEU A 118 -8.42 -7.13 11.95
C LEU A 118 -9.95 -7.25 11.86
N VAL A 119 -10.64 -6.12 11.76
CA VAL A 119 -12.10 -6.11 11.60
C VAL A 119 -12.51 -6.84 10.33
N SER A 120 -11.83 -6.56 9.20
CA SER A 120 -12.10 -7.26 7.93
C SER A 120 -11.81 -8.76 8.02
N ALA A 121 -10.76 -9.16 8.74
CA ALA A 121 -10.43 -10.57 8.98
C ALA A 121 -11.50 -11.25 9.84
N PHE A 122 -11.99 -10.58 10.89
CA PHE A 122 -12.98 -11.12 11.81
C PHE A 122 -14.34 -11.34 11.13
N PHE A 123 -14.76 -10.45 10.27
CA PHE A 123 -15.96 -10.62 9.45
C PHE A 123 -15.79 -11.63 8.30
N GLY A 124 -14.60 -12.25 8.16
CA GLY A 124 -14.28 -13.45 7.37
C GLY A 124 -14.45 -13.34 5.86
N ARG A 125 -15.25 -12.37 5.39
CA ARG A 125 -15.65 -12.23 3.99
C ARG A 125 -15.02 -11.03 3.28
N ALA A 126 -14.23 -10.23 3.99
CA ALA A 126 -13.74 -8.96 3.48
C ALA A 126 -12.22 -8.73 3.70
N LEU A 127 -11.45 -9.77 4.06
CA LEU A 127 -10.02 -9.64 4.34
C LEU A 127 -9.26 -9.01 3.16
N GLY A 128 -9.51 -9.47 1.94
CA GLY A 128 -8.87 -8.91 0.74
C GLY A 128 -9.22 -7.44 0.53
N LEU A 129 -10.49 -7.07 0.67
CA LEU A 129 -10.94 -5.67 0.59
C LEU A 129 -10.32 -4.82 1.71
N GLY A 130 -10.32 -5.31 2.94
CA GLY A 130 -9.69 -4.62 4.07
C GLY A 130 -8.20 -4.35 3.85
N MET A 131 -7.49 -5.31 3.26
CA MET A 131 -6.09 -5.16 2.89
C MET A 131 -5.88 -4.09 1.81
N LEU A 132 -6.71 -4.08 0.75
CA LEU A 132 -6.65 -3.06 -0.30
C LEU A 132 -6.96 -1.67 0.25
N VAL A 133 -8.01 -1.52 1.06
CA VAL A 133 -8.38 -0.25 1.70
C VAL A 133 -7.28 0.21 2.65
N GLY A 134 -6.74 -0.69 3.48
CA GLY A 134 -5.62 -0.38 4.38
C GLY A 134 -4.39 0.14 3.66
N LEU A 135 -4.05 -0.45 2.51
CA LEU A 135 -2.92 0.01 1.67
C LEU A 135 -3.17 1.36 1.03
N LEU A 136 -4.41 1.64 0.58
CA LEU A 136 -4.78 2.97 0.09
C LEU A 136 -4.70 4.02 1.19
N LEU A 137 -5.21 3.72 2.38
CA LEU A 137 -5.11 4.59 3.55
C LEU A 137 -3.65 4.84 3.91
N TYR A 138 -2.79 3.81 3.87
CA TYR A 138 -1.35 3.95 4.09
C TYR A 138 -0.72 4.88 3.06
N ALA A 139 -1.02 4.70 1.76
CA ALA A 139 -0.45 5.50 0.69
C ALA A 139 -0.86 6.98 0.78
N LEU A 140 -2.13 7.25 1.03
CA LEU A 140 -2.67 8.61 1.10
C LEU A 140 -2.38 9.29 2.44
N GLY A 141 -2.69 8.62 3.54
CA GLY A 141 -2.55 9.18 4.88
C GLY A 141 -1.10 9.25 5.33
N GLY A 142 -0.27 8.26 4.99
CA GLY A 142 1.15 8.25 5.31
C GLY A 142 1.90 9.43 4.67
N ALA A 143 1.57 9.74 3.41
CA ALA A 143 2.14 10.90 2.72
C ALA A 143 1.72 12.24 3.38
N TYR A 144 0.46 12.34 3.81
CA TYR A 144 -0.06 13.53 4.49
C TYR A 144 0.61 13.76 5.85
N ILE A 145 0.71 12.71 6.68
CA ILE A 145 1.33 12.79 8.02
C ILE A 145 2.80 13.16 7.91
N GLN A 146 3.52 12.60 6.94
CA GLN A 146 4.93 12.92 6.74
C GLN A 146 5.16 14.35 6.25
N LYS A 147 4.25 14.89 5.42
CA LYS A 147 4.33 16.28 4.95
C LYS A 147 4.14 17.28 6.09
N THR A 148 3.27 16.99 7.05
CA THR A 148 2.97 17.87 8.20
C THR A 148 4.13 17.95 9.20
N ASN A 149 5.09 17.04 9.13
CA ASN A 149 6.25 17.01 10.04
C ASN A 149 7.53 17.64 9.44
N ARG A 150 7.48 18.13 8.21
CA ARG A 150 8.57 18.91 7.58
C ARG A 150 8.32 20.39 7.71
#